data_4b968bf7cbf5f3b791c536107989489f
#
_entry.id   4b968bf7cbf5f3b791c536107989489f
#
_cell.length_a   1.000
_cell.length_b   1.000
_cell.length_c   1.000
_cell.angle_alpha   90.00
_cell.angle_beta   90.00
_cell.angle_gamma   90.00
#
_symmetry.space_group_name_H-M   'P 1'
#
loop_
_entity.id
_entity.type
_entity.pdbx_description
1 polymer ?
#
loop_
_entity_poly.entity_id
_entity_poly.type
_entity_poly.pdbx_seq_one_letter_code
_entity_poly.pdbx_strand_id
1 'polypeptide(L)'
;AYAGNLAVTTTSGPGLSLKSEAMGLAVMAELPLVVVDVQRGGPSTGLPTKTEQSDLNQALFGRNGECPMAVIAAHSPAHCFDAAFQAAKIALEHMTPVMLLSEGFLGNGSEPWKIPSMKDYPEIKPPFVQGILPEGEKFRPFERDPETLVRRWALPGQRGFEHRVGGLEKNHAGVLSTDPANHALMVAERAEKVARIARDLPVLTMQHGPASGALLVVGWGGTFGHILTAVREIGAAVTESSLIIRHP
;
A
#
# COMPACT_ATOMS: atom_id res chain seq x y z
N ALA A 1 10.97 11.00 -2.13
CA ALA A 1 10.71 10.56 -0.74
C ALA A 1 11.82 10.96 0.22
N TYR A 2 13.09 10.70 -0.11
CA TYR A 2 14.22 10.92 0.79
C TYR A 2 14.27 12.33 1.42
N ALA A 3 13.89 13.35 0.66
CA ALA A 3 13.93 14.77 1.07
C ALA A 3 12.71 15.24 1.91
N GLY A 4 11.90 14.32 2.44
CA GLY A 4 10.77 14.68 3.30
C GLY A 4 9.43 14.86 2.59
N ASN A 5 9.33 14.39 1.35
CA ASN A 5 8.10 14.49 0.57
C ASN A 5 7.57 13.09 0.21
N LEU A 6 6.26 12.96 0.02
CA LEU A 6 5.70 11.78 -0.61
C LEU A 6 6.17 11.71 -2.06
N ALA A 7 6.70 10.56 -2.45
CA ALA A 7 6.94 10.25 -3.85
C ALA A 7 5.76 9.46 -4.42
N VAL A 8 5.30 9.83 -5.60
CA VAL A 8 4.24 9.12 -6.32
C VAL A 8 4.70 8.87 -7.75
N THR A 9 4.46 7.67 -8.25
CA THR A 9 4.67 7.32 -9.66
C THR A 9 3.49 6.52 -10.18
N THR A 10 3.11 6.77 -11.41
CA THR A 10 2.04 6.03 -12.09
C THR A 10 2.63 5.14 -13.17
N THR A 11 2.05 3.97 -13.38
CA THR A 11 2.53 3.00 -14.36
C THR A 11 1.42 2.01 -14.76
N SER A 12 1.81 0.98 -15.48
CA SER A 12 1.03 -0.22 -15.77
C SER A 12 1.96 -1.44 -15.67
N GLY A 13 1.47 -2.66 -15.84
CA GLY A 13 2.20 -3.91 -15.62
C GLY A 13 3.66 -3.92 -16.12
N PRO A 14 3.97 -3.55 -17.39
CA PRO A 14 5.36 -3.51 -17.86
C PRO A 14 6.23 -2.49 -17.11
N GLY A 15 5.69 -1.31 -16.80
CA GLY A 15 6.42 -0.31 -16.02
C GLY A 15 6.57 -0.72 -14.55
N LEU A 16 5.61 -1.48 -14.00
CA LEU A 16 5.72 -2.07 -12.67
C LEU A 16 6.89 -3.06 -12.61
N SER A 17 7.02 -3.93 -13.62
CA SER A 17 8.16 -4.86 -13.73
C SER A 17 9.50 -4.11 -13.73
N LEU A 18 9.61 -3.01 -14.48
CA LEU A 18 10.81 -2.19 -14.54
C LEU A 18 11.14 -1.45 -13.24
N LYS A 19 10.16 -1.27 -12.34
CA LYS A 19 10.31 -0.57 -11.05
C LYS A 19 10.55 -1.52 -9.87
N SER A 20 10.63 -2.85 -10.10
CA SER A 20 10.73 -3.84 -9.02
C SER A 20 11.90 -3.57 -8.09
N GLU A 21 13.08 -3.22 -8.63
CA GLU A 21 14.26 -2.90 -7.82
C GLU A 21 14.06 -1.61 -7.00
N ALA A 22 13.54 -0.56 -7.60
CA ALA A 22 13.30 0.71 -6.90
C ALA A 22 12.29 0.55 -5.74
N MET A 23 11.29 -0.32 -5.90
CA MET A 23 10.36 -0.67 -4.81
C MET A 23 11.07 -1.44 -3.70
N GLY A 24 11.93 -2.42 -4.04
CA GLY A 24 12.76 -3.13 -3.08
C GLY A 24 13.68 -2.18 -2.31
N LEU A 25 14.31 -1.23 -3.00
CA LEU A 25 15.09 -0.18 -2.36
C LEU A 25 14.25 0.67 -1.39
N ALA A 26 13.03 1.04 -1.78
CA ALA A 26 12.13 1.81 -0.91
C ALA A 26 11.72 1.03 0.35
N VAL A 27 11.51 -0.29 0.25
CA VAL A 27 11.28 -1.17 1.40
C VAL A 27 12.50 -1.21 2.31
N MET A 28 13.70 -1.40 1.76
CA MET A 28 14.94 -1.49 2.53
C MET A 28 15.35 -0.16 3.17
N ALA A 29 15.12 0.94 2.49
CA ALA A 29 15.40 2.29 3.00
C ALA A 29 14.25 2.83 3.88
N GLU A 30 13.11 2.13 3.90
CA GLU A 30 11.88 2.52 4.58
C GLU A 30 11.47 3.96 4.25
N LEU A 31 11.16 4.18 2.97
CA LEU A 31 10.78 5.48 2.44
C LEU A 31 9.34 5.46 1.93
N PRO A 32 8.58 6.55 2.12
CA PRO A 32 7.21 6.67 1.62
C PRO A 32 7.21 6.78 0.09
N LEU A 33 6.54 5.86 -0.56
CA LEU A 33 6.37 5.83 -2.02
C LEU A 33 4.98 5.29 -2.35
N VAL A 34 4.24 5.93 -3.22
CA VAL A 34 3.03 5.37 -3.80
C VAL A 34 3.29 5.01 -5.26
N VAL A 35 3.06 3.76 -5.60
CA VAL A 35 3.10 3.27 -6.98
C VAL A 35 1.67 2.98 -7.42
N VAL A 36 1.16 3.78 -8.35
CA VAL A 36 -0.16 3.57 -8.93
C VAL A 36 -0.01 2.71 -10.17
N ASP A 37 -0.53 1.51 -10.13
CA ASP A 37 -0.55 0.59 -11.26
C ASP A 37 -1.94 0.61 -11.91
N VAL A 38 -2.02 1.22 -13.10
CA VAL A 38 -3.23 1.24 -13.90
C VAL A 38 -3.20 0.03 -14.84
N GLN A 39 -3.75 -1.07 -14.36
CA GLN A 39 -3.71 -2.37 -15.03
C GLN A 39 -4.43 -2.36 -16.39
N ARG A 40 -3.92 -3.12 -17.31
CA ARG A 40 -4.56 -3.39 -18.61
C ARG A 40 -4.14 -4.76 -19.12
N GLY A 41 -4.84 -5.27 -20.14
CA GLY A 41 -4.52 -6.54 -20.78
C GLY A 41 -3.07 -6.63 -21.20
N GLY A 42 -2.36 -7.67 -20.71
CA GLY A 42 -0.96 -7.99 -20.99
C GLY A 42 -0.84 -9.06 -22.09
N PRO A 43 0.36 -9.68 -22.24
CA PRO A 43 1.62 -9.34 -21.61
C PRO A 43 2.32 -8.14 -22.29
N SER A 44 3.43 -7.65 -21.69
CA SER A 44 4.21 -6.48 -22.13
C SER A 44 3.30 -5.23 -22.23
N THR A 45 3.40 -4.46 -23.29
CA THR A 45 2.52 -3.29 -23.53
C THR A 45 1.07 -3.67 -23.80
N GLY A 46 0.82 -4.92 -24.12
CA GLY A 46 -0.48 -5.57 -24.17
C GLY A 46 -1.53 -4.87 -25.04
N LEU A 47 -2.77 -4.88 -24.56
CA LEU A 47 -3.94 -4.32 -25.24
C LEU A 47 -4.23 -2.91 -24.70
N PRO A 48 -4.02 -1.85 -25.49
CA PRO A 48 -4.28 -0.48 -25.04
C PRO A 48 -5.74 -0.32 -24.60
N THR A 49 -5.94 0.31 -23.45
CA THR A 49 -7.26 0.63 -22.86
C THR A 49 -8.18 -0.58 -22.58
N LYS A 50 -7.69 -1.81 -22.70
CA LYS A 50 -8.49 -3.01 -22.40
C LYS A 50 -8.31 -3.42 -20.94
N THR A 51 -9.44 -3.55 -20.27
CA THR A 51 -9.52 -3.87 -18.85
C THR A 51 -9.00 -5.27 -18.54
N GLU A 52 -8.10 -5.36 -17.57
CA GLU A 52 -7.65 -6.61 -16.97
C GLU A 52 -7.14 -6.32 -15.56
N GLN A 53 -7.27 -7.28 -14.63
CA GLN A 53 -6.76 -7.22 -13.26
C GLN A 53 -5.71 -8.32 -13.02
N SER A 54 -4.73 -8.45 -13.93
CA SER A 54 -3.72 -9.52 -13.92
C SER A 54 -2.49 -9.23 -13.08
N ASP A 55 -2.30 -7.99 -12.60
CA ASP A 55 -1.04 -7.57 -11.97
C ASP A 55 -1.01 -7.80 -10.44
N LEU A 56 -2.07 -8.35 -9.83
CA LEU A 56 -2.15 -8.56 -8.38
C LEU A 56 -0.99 -9.40 -7.83
N ASN A 57 -0.68 -10.53 -8.46
CA ASN A 57 0.41 -11.39 -8.01
C ASN A 57 1.78 -10.70 -8.17
N GLN A 58 1.97 -9.93 -9.22
CA GLN A 58 3.16 -9.12 -9.41
C GLN A 58 3.26 -8.02 -8.34
N ALA A 59 2.14 -7.36 -8.02
CA ALA A 59 2.08 -6.35 -6.97
C ALA A 59 2.38 -6.93 -5.58
N LEU A 60 1.92 -8.13 -5.29
CA LEU A 60 2.14 -8.80 -4.00
C LEU A 60 3.53 -9.43 -3.90
N PHE A 61 4.00 -10.11 -4.96
CA PHE A 61 5.14 -11.03 -4.90
C PHE A 61 6.23 -10.76 -5.94
N GLY A 62 6.05 -9.82 -6.87
CA GLY A 62 6.92 -9.60 -8.03
C GLY A 62 8.22 -8.85 -7.73
N ARG A 63 8.82 -9.04 -6.57
CA ARG A 63 10.10 -8.44 -6.16
C ARG A 63 11.06 -9.52 -5.65
N ASN A 64 12.37 -9.22 -5.65
CA ASN A 64 13.36 -10.14 -5.08
C ASN A 64 13.37 -10.05 -3.55
N GLY A 65 13.66 -11.18 -2.91
CA GLY A 65 13.76 -11.31 -1.45
C GLY A 65 12.45 -11.05 -0.71
N GLU A 66 12.54 -10.92 0.60
CA GLU A 66 11.43 -10.62 1.50
C GLU A 66 11.11 -9.13 1.45
N CYS A 67 10.23 -8.77 0.54
CA CYS A 67 9.87 -7.38 0.24
C CYS A 67 8.37 -7.12 0.50
N PRO A 68 7.93 -7.09 1.76
CA PRO A 68 6.54 -6.88 2.13
C PRO A 68 6.09 -5.46 1.77
N MET A 69 4.88 -5.34 1.24
CA MET A 69 4.31 -4.06 0.82
C MET A 69 2.79 -4.09 0.94
N ALA A 70 2.19 -2.98 1.37
CA ALA A 70 0.75 -2.82 1.35
C ALA A 70 0.28 -2.67 -0.11
N VAL A 71 -0.78 -3.43 -0.45
CA VAL A 71 -1.45 -3.35 -1.75
C VAL A 71 -2.91 -3.03 -1.51
N ILE A 72 -3.39 -1.94 -2.08
CA ILE A 72 -4.78 -1.51 -2.03
C ILE A 72 -5.31 -1.36 -3.45
N ALA A 73 -6.63 -1.47 -3.62
CA ALA A 73 -7.26 -1.36 -4.92
C ALA A 73 -8.44 -0.39 -4.90
N ALA A 74 -8.53 0.47 -5.92
CA ALA A 74 -9.71 1.25 -6.18
C ALA A 74 -10.80 0.36 -6.80
N HIS A 75 -12.07 0.59 -6.45
CA HIS A 75 -13.19 -0.22 -6.94
C HIS A 75 -14.20 0.54 -7.80
N SER A 76 -14.11 1.86 -7.84
CA SER A 76 -14.91 2.72 -8.73
C SER A 76 -14.15 4.00 -9.07
N PRO A 77 -14.54 4.75 -10.11
CA PRO A 77 -13.93 6.04 -10.43
C PRO A 77 -13.93 7.03 -9.25
N ALA A 78 -15.03 7.15 -8.52
CA ALA A 78 -15.12 8.01 -7.35
C ALA A 78 -14.21 7.53 -6.21
N HIS A 79 -14.16 6.23 -5.96
CA HIS A 79 -13.30 5.65 -4.91
C HIS A 79 -11.80 5.81 -5.20
N CYS A 80 -11.39 6.13 -6.42
CA CYS A 80 -9.97 6.39 -6.72
C CYS A 80 -9.39 7.51 -5.85
N PHE A 81 -10.19 8.51 -5.46
CA PHE A 81 -9.73 9.58 -4.58
C PHE A 81 -9.45 9.07 -3.17
N ASP A 82 -10.39 8.33 -2.58
CA ASP A 82 -10.25 7.77 -1.23
C ASP A 82 -9.08 6.77 -1.16
N ALA A 83 -8.96 5.92 -2.17
CA ALA A 83 -7.87 4.96 -2.27
C ALA A 83 -6.50 5.64 -2.40
N ALA A 84 -6.41 6.74 -3.17
CA ALA A 84 -5.18 7.53 -3.28
C ALA A 84 -4.82 8.24 -1.98
N PHE A 85 -5.81 8.80 -1.28
CA PHE A 85 -5.61 9.39 0.04
C PHE A 85 -5.12 8.34 1.04
N GLN A 86 -5.74 7.16 1.06
CA GLN A 86 -5.34 6.07 1.94
C GLN A 86 -3.94 5.54 1.64
N ALA A 87 -3.59 5.40 0.36
CA ALA A 87 -2.23 5.02 -0.05
C ALA A 87 -1.19 6.04 0.45
N ALA A 88 -1.47 7.33 0.29
CA ALA A 88 -0.61 8.40 0.76
C ALA A 88 -0.45 8.38 2.29
N LYS A 89 -1.56 8.21 3.02
CA LYS A 89 -1.56 8.12 4.48
C LYS A 89 -0.72 6.94 4.96
N ILE A 90 -0.97 5.74 4.44
CA ILE A 90 -0.19 4.54 4.79
C ILE A 90 1.29 4.75 4.50
N ALA A 91 1.64 5.24 3.30
CA ALA A 91 3.03 5.42 2.92
C ALA A 91 3.77 6.38 3.87
N LEU A 92 3.16 7.50 4.18
CA LEU A 92 3.77 8.55 5.02
C LEU A 92 3.84 8.18 6.50
N GLU A 93 2.78 7.59 7.06
CA GLU A 93 2.72 7.26 8.48
C GLU A 93 3.50 5.98 8.82
N HIS A 94 3.54 5.01 7.90
CA HIS A 94 4.25 3.75 8.13
C HIS A 94 5.65 3.69 7.47
N MET A 95 6.10 4.77 6.83
CA MET A 95 7.42 4.82 6.18
C MET A 95 7.67 3.59 5.31
N THR A 96 6.78 3.34 4.36
CA THR A 96 6.82 2.14 3.50
C THR A 96 6.26 2.47 2.11
N PRO A 97 6.69 1.78 1.06
CA PRO A 97 6.00 1.88 -0.21
C PRO A 97 4.62 1.23 -0.16
N VAL A 98 3.68 1.78 -0.93
CA VAL A 98 2.32 1.27 -1.09
C VAL A 98 2.02 1.13 -2.58
N MET A 99 1.43 -0.01 -2.95
CA MET A 99 0.88 -0.23 -4.28
C MET A 99 -0.60 0.13 -4.29
N LEU A 100 -0.98 1.01 -5.21
CA LEU A 100 -2.39 1.31 -5.50
C LEU A 100 -2.75 0.72 -6.86
N LEU A 101 -3.56 -0.32 -6.86
CA LEU A 101 -4.09 -0.93 -8.06
C LEU A 101 -5.32 -0.19 -8.55
N SER A 102 -5.26 0.27 -9.77
CA SER A 102 -6.38 0.74 -10.57
C SER A 102 -6.42 -0.08 -11.87
N GLU A 103 -7.27 0.26 -12.81
CA GLU A 103 -7.32 -0.44 -14.08
C GLU A 103 -8.06 0.37 -15.16
N GLY A 104 -8.02 -0.12 -16.42
CA GLY A 104 -8.52 0.62 -17.57
C GLY A 104 -10.00 0.98 -17.52
N PHE A 105 -10.86 0.17 -16.87
CA PHE A 105 -12.28 0.49 -16.69
C PHE A 105 -12.47 1.70 -15.77
N LEU A 106 -11.77 1.73 -14.62
CA LEU A 106 -11.84 2.84 -13.68
C LEU A 106 -11.28 4.13 -14.29
N GLY A 107 -10.19 4.01 -15.06
CA GLY A 107 -9.54 5.17 -15.70
C GLY A 107 -10.34 5.77 -16.87
N ASN A 108 -11.17 4.98 -17.54
CA ASN A 108 -11.99 5.42 -18.66
C ASN A 108 -13.49 5.57 -18.30
N GLY A 109 -13.87 5.05 -17.14
CA GLY A 109 -15.24 5.15 -16.63
C GLY A 109 -15.56 6.52 -16.03
N SER A 110 -16.83 6.74 -15.79
CA SER A 110 -17.33 7.93 -15.09
C SER A 110 -18.48 7.56 -14.18
N GLU A 111 -18.57 8.24 -13.05
CA GLU A 111 -19.73 8.15 -12.15
C GLU A 111 -20.00 9.51 -11.50
N PRO A 112 -21.23 9.78 -11.03
CA PRO A 112 -21.49 10.96 -10.22
C PRO A 112 -20.65 10.94 -8.95
N TRP A 113 -19.91 12.01 -8.70
CA TRP A 113 -19.05 12.13 -7.54
C TRP A 113 -19.22 13.48 -6.85
N LYS A 114 -19.47 13.44 -5.55
CA LYS A 114 -19.51 14.64 -4.73
C LYS A 114 -18.09 14.94 -4.22
N ILE A 115 -17.56 16.10 -4.57
CA ILE A 115 -16.24 16.54 -4.07
C ILE A 115 -16.27 16.53 -2.54
N PRO A 116 -15.41 15.72 -1.89
CA PRO A 116 -15.40 15.62 -0.44
C PRO A 116 -14.80 16.88 0.20
N SER A 117 -15.15 17.14 1.43
CA SER A 117 -14.43 18.14 2.23
C SER A 117 -13.17 17.51 2.81
N MET A 118 -12.02 18.17 2.66
CA MET A 118 -10.78 17.72 3.30
C MET A 118 -10.84 17.70 4.82
N LYS A 119 -11.86 18.36 5.42
CA LYS A 119 -12.12 18.30 6.86
C LYS A 119 -12.66 16.93 7.31
N ASP A 120 -13.20 16.16 6.38
CA ASP A 120 -13.73 14.82 6.64
C ASP A 120 -12.64 13.74 6.62
N TYR A 121 -11.42 14.11 6.20
CA TYR A 121 -10.26 13.21 6.17
C TYR A 121 -9.35 13.43 7.38
N PRO A 122 -8.78 12.36 7.94
CA PRO A 122 -7.84 12.48 9.04
C PRO A 122 -6.56 13.21 8.60
N GLU A 123 -5.96 13.95 9.52
CA GLU A 123 -4.63 14.53 9.29
C GLU A 123 -3.60 13.41 9.12
N ILE A 124 -2.74 13.53 8.10
CA ILE A 124 -1.61 12.62 7.90
C ILE A 124 -0.44 13.10 8.74
N LYS A 125 0.12 12.21 9.58
CA LYS A 125 1.17 12.53 10.57
C LYS A 125 2.44 11.73 10.30
N PRO A 126 3.32 12.16 9.39
CA PRO A 126 4.59 11.50 9.17
C PRO A 126 5.46 11.56 10.44
N PRO A 127 6.25 10.51 10.75
CA PRO A 127 7.04 10.38 11.97
C PRO A 127 8.34 11.20 11.91
N PHE A 128 8.25 12.49 11.58
CA PHE A 128 9.40 13.36 11.51
C PHE A 128 10.09 13.48 12.85
N VAL A 129 11.42 13.46 12.80
CA VAL A 129 12.25 13.76 13.96
C VAL A 129 12.00 15.18 14.44
N GLN A 130 11.78 15.34 15.73
CA GLN A 130 11.57 16.64 16.37
C GLN A 130 12.75 16.98 17.31
N GLY A 131 13.04 18.26 17.43
CA GLY A 131 14.02 18.75 18.41
C GLY A 131 15.48 18.50 18.02
N ILE A 132 16.31 18.38 19.02
CA ILE A 132 17.77 18.19 18.93
C ILE A 132 18.12 16.95 19.75
N LEU A 133 19.08 16.14 19.28
CA LEU A 133 19.56 15.02 20.04
C LEU A 133 20.26 15.51 21.34
N PRO A 134 20.07 14.83 22.45
CA PRO A 134 20.83 15.08 23.66
C PRO A 134 22.34 14.99 23.41
N GLU A 135 23.12 15.74 24.18
CA GLU A 135 24.57 15.74 24.06
C GLU A 135 25.13 14.32 24.31
N GLY A 136 25.99 13.85 23.41
CA GLY A 136 26.58 12.51 23.47
C GLY A 136 25.71 11.38 22.89
N GLU A 137 24.45 11.62 22.56
CA GLU A 137 23.61 10.64 21.89
C GLU A 137 23.85 10.62 20.37
N LYS A 138 23.71 9.41 19.79
CA LYS A 138 23.77 9.21 18.33
C LYS A 138 22.39 8.82 17.82
N PHE A 139 22.01 9.41 16.70
CA PHE A 139 20.77 9.02 16.02
C PHE A 139 20.83 7.56 15.55
N ARG A 140 19.75 6.84 15.79
CA ARG A 140 19.55 5.46 15.37
C ARG A 140 18.44 5.44 14.33
N PRO A 141 18.80 5.54 13.04
CA PRO A 141 17.85 5.82 11.95
C PRO A 141 16.85 4.71 11.67
N PHE A 142 17.13 3.48 12.07
CA PHE A 142 16.26 2.32 11.89
C PHE A 142 15.75 1.76 13.22
N GLU A 143 15.88 2.52 14.30
CA GLU A 143 15.19 2.22 15.54
C GLU A 143 13.70 2.43 15.37
N ARG A 144 12.93 1.49 15.87
CA ARG A 144 11.50 1.39 15.59
C ARG A 144 10.68 1.76 16.81
N ASP A 145 9.56 2.42 16.55
CA ASP A 145 8.50 2.55 17.53
C ASP A 145 7.98 1.16 17.91
N PRO A 146 7.83 0.83 19.20
CA PRO A 146 7.46 -0.54 19.61
C PRO A 146 6.04 -0.95 19.22
N GLU A 147 5.12 0.01 19.04
CA GLU A 147 3.72 -0.26 18.71
C GLU A 147 3.51 -0.38 17.21
N THR A 148 4.10 0.52 16.44
CA THR A 148 3.90 0.62 14.99
C THR A 148 5.01 -0.03 14.17
N LEU A 149 6.18 -0.25 14.74
CA LEU A 149 7.44 -0.66 14.09
C LEU A 149 7.92 0.34 13.02
N VAL A 150 7.46 1.57 13.09
CA VAL A 150 7.85 2.64 12.18
C VAL A 150 9.11 3.32 12.68
N ARG A 151 10.07 3.57 11.78
CA ARG A 151 11.26 4.36 12.08
C ARG A 151 10.97 5.86 12.04
N ARG A 152 11.71 6.65 12.78
CA ARG A 152 11.63 8.12 12.69
C ARG A 152 12.29 8.63 11.40
N TRP A 153 11.71 9.68 10.83
CA TRP A 153 12.14 10.27 9.58
C TRP A 153 12.93 11.55 9.82
N ALA A 154 14.25 11.46 9.72
CA ALA A 154 15.13 12.61 9.74
C ALA A 154 15.29 13.15 8.31
N LEU A 155 15.20 14.47 8.16
CA LEU A 155 15.33 15.13 6.87
C LEU A 155 16.80 15.50 6.59
N PRO A 156 17.22 15.45 5.32
CA PRO A 156 18.54 15.95 4.94
C PRO A 156 18.76 17.39 5.41
N GLY A 157 19.90 17.65 6.05
CA GLY A 157 20.24 18.96 6.60
C GLY A 157 19.86 19.16 8.07
N GLN A 158 19.13 18.25 8.70
CA GLN A 158 18.90 18.30 10.15
C GLN A 158 20.20 17.92 10.90
N ARG A 159 20.79 18.91 11.57
CA ARG A 159 22.06 18.77 12.30
C ARG A 159 21.92 17.76 13.44
N GLY A 160 22.86 16.83 13.52
CA GLY A 160 22.89 15.75 14.52
C GLY A 160 22.13 14.48 14.10
N PHE A 161 21.36 14.52 13.01
CA PHE A 161 20.61 13.39 12.50
C PHE A 161 21.19 12.80 11.21
N GLU A 162 22.42 13.16 10.89
CA GLU A 162 23.12 12.66 9.71
C GLU A 162 23.28 11.14 9.80
N HIS A 163 22.83 10.45 8.76
CA HIS A 163 22.87 9.00 8.71
C HIS A 163 22.93 8.48 7.28
N ARG A 164 23.33 7.21 7.14
CA ARG A 164 23.37 6.53 5.86
C ARG A 164 21.97 5.98 5.53
N VAL A 165 21.52 6.19 4.28
CA VAL A 165 20.36 5.54 3.68
C VAL A 165 20.81 4.72 2.47
N GLY A 166 20.38 3.48 2.38
CA GLY A 166 20.73 2.60 1.26
C GLY A 166 20.05 1.24 1.34
N GLY A 167 20.18 0.47 0.26
CA GLY A 167 19.53 -0.83 0.10
C GLY A 167 20.22 -2.00 0.80
N LEU A 168 21.45 -1.83 1.30
CA LEU A 168 22.16 -2.90 2.01
C LEU A 168 21.54 -3.17 3.38
N GLU A 169 21.60 -4.41 3.84
CA GLU A 169 21.13 -4.78 5.18
C GLU A 169 21.96 -4.08 6.27
N LYS A 170 21.27 -3.66 7.31
CA LYS A 170 21.79 -2.84 8.40
C LYS A 170 21.06 -3.14 9.70
N ASN A 171 21.66 -2.78 10.81
CA ASN A 171 21.02 -2.85 12.11
C ASN A 171 20.24 -1.57 12.44
N HIS A 172 19.60 -1.51 13.59
CA HIS A 172 18.82 -0.33 14.06
C HIS A 172 19.64 0.97 14.12
N ALA A 173 20.95 0.87 14.32
CA ALA A 173 21.83 2.04 14.29
C ALA A 173 22.24 2.49 12.88
N GLY A 174 21.76 1.82 11.83
CA GLY A 174 22.10 2.12 10.44
C GLY A 174 23.49 1.63 10.00
N VAL A 175 24.15 0.81 10.83
CA VAL A 175 25.43 0.20 10.50
C VAL A 175 25.20 -1.04 9.65
N LEU A 176 25.93 -1.16 8.53
CA LEU A 176 25.85 -2.34 7.67
C LEU A 176 26.16 -3.60 8.46
N SER A 177 25.39 -4.64 8.23
CA SER A 177 25.49 -5.89 8.96
C SER A 177 25.28 -7.08 8.03
N THR A 178 26.18 -8.06 8.13
CA THR A 178 26.07 -9.37 7.50
C THR A 178 25.77 -10.47 8.51
N ASP A 179 25.47 -10.08 9.76
CA ASP A 179 25.07 -11.00 10.83
C ASP A 179 23.71 -11.63 10.49
N PRO A 180 23.62 -12.97 10.42
CA PRO A 180 22.38 -13.66 10.10
C PRO A 180 21.26 -13.43 11.14
N ALA A 181 21.59 -13.25 12.42
CA ALA A 181 20.60 -12.96 13.45
C ALA A 181 20.00 -11.56 13.25
N ASN A 182 20.82 -10.55 12.93
CA ASN A 182 20.36 -9.23 12.56
C ASN A 182 19.49 -9.27 11.30
N HIS A 183 19.88 -10.02 10.28
CA HIS A 183 19.10 -10.14 9.05
C HIS A 183 17.71 -10.73 9.33
N ALA A 184 17.63 -11.83 10.07
CA ALA A 184 16.36 -12.45 10.46
C ALA A 184 15.46 -11.48 11.25
N LEU A 185 16.03 -10.72 12.19
CA LEU A 185 15.30 -9.70 12.95
C LEU A 185 14.73 -8.62 12.03
N MET A 186 15.56 -8.03 11.16
CA MET A 186 15.13 -6.93 10.28
C MET A 186 14.08 -7.37 9.25
N VAL A 187 14.17 -8.60 8.75
CA VAL A 187 13.14 -9.21 7.88
C VAL A 187 11.82 -9.34 8.63
N ALA A 188 11.85 -9.91 9.84
CA ALA A 188 10.65 -10.08 10.67
C ALA A 188 9.99 -8.75 11.02
N GLU A 189 10.77 -7.74 11.41
CA GLU A 189 10.24 -6.42 11.74
C GLU A 189 9.62 -5.70 10.53
N ARG A 190 10.21 -5.79 9.34
CA ARG A 190 9.63 -5.24 8.11
C ARG A 190 8.32 -5.92 7.76
N ALA A 191 8.25 -7.24 7.88
CA ALA A 191 7.02 -7.99 7.62
C ALA A 191 5.92 -7.64 8.64
N GLU A 192 6.24 -7.64 9.92
CA GLU A 192 5.30 -7.31 11.00
C GLU A 192 4.83 -5.85 10.90
N LYS A 193 5.70 -4.89 10.55
CA LYS A 193 5.30 -3.50 10.31
C LYS A 193 4.19 -3.40 9.26
N VAL A 194 4.34 -4.09 8.14
CA VAL A 194 3.32 -4.10 7.08
C VAL A 194 2.04 -4.81 7.57
N ALA A 195 2.16 -5.91 8.30
CA ALA A 195 1.00 -6.61 8.85
C ALA A 195 0.21 -5.74 9.84
N ARG A 196 0.89 -4.89 10.63
CA ARG A 196 0.23 -3.97 11.58
C ARG A 196 -0.60 -2.88 10.89
N ILE A 197 -0.32 -2.52 9.65
CA ILE A 197 -1.13 -1.56 8.88
C ILE A 197 -2.60 -1.97 8.85
N ALA A 198 -2.90 -3.27 8.90
CA ALA A 198 -4.27 -3.76 8.95
C ALA A 198 -5.10 -3.25 10.15
N ARG A 199 -4.44 -2.80 11.23
CA ARG A 199 -5.10 -2.23 12.41
C ARG A 199 -5.69 -0.85 12.15
N ASP A 200 -5.13 -0.13 11.17
CA ASP A 200 -5.51 1.23 10.80
C ASP A 200 -6.50 1.25 9.62
N LEU A 201 -6.84 0.07 9.10
CA LEU A 201 -7.77 -0.08 8.00
C LEU A 201 -9.18 -0.37 8.50
N PRO A 202 -10.21 0.10 7.78
CA PRO A 202 -11.59 -0.25 8.09
C PRO A 202 -11.79 -1.77 8.07
N VAL A 203 -12.55 -2.27 9.02
CA VAL A 203 -12.92 -3.68 9.04
C VAL A 203 -13.77 -3.98 7.80
N LEU A 204 -13.43 -5.07 7.10
CA LEU A 204 -14.20 -5.52 5.96
C LEU A 204 -15.64 -5.84 6.37
N THR A 205 -16.57 -5.21 5.67
CA THR A 205 -18.00 -5.40 5.91
C THR A 205 -18.66 -6.16 4.77
N MET A 206 -19.78 -6.80 5.11
CA MET A 206 -20.63 -7.44 4.12
C MET A 206 -21.31 -6.36 3.27
N GLN A 207 -21.08 -6.39 1.95
CA GLN A 207 -21.68 -5.40 1.03
C GLN A 207 -23.10 -5.78 0.61
N HIS A 208 -23.44 -7.05 0.63
CA HIS A 208 -24.77 -7.54 0.31
C HIS A 208 -25.01 -8.91 0.94
N GLY A 209 -26.25 -9.17 1.37
CA GLY A 209 -26.66 -10.43 1.96
C GLY A 209 -26.41 -10.55 3.47
N PRO A 210 -26.79 -11.67 4.07
CA PRO A 210 -26.62 -11.94 5.50
C PRO A 210 -25.16 -12.26 5.85
N ALA A 211 -24.85 -12.24 7.14
CA ALA A 211 -23.51 -12.54 7.64
C ALA A 211 -23.10 -14.02 7.48
N SER A 212 -24.04 -14.90 7.19
CA SER A 212 -23.82 -16.33 6.95
C SER A 212 -24.69 -16.82 5.80
N GLY A 213 -24.20 -17.79 5.02
CA GLY A 213 -24.90 -18.33 3.87
C GLY A 213 -24.17 -19.50 3.24
N ALA A 214 -24.78 -20.10 2.21
CA ALA A 214 -24.23 -21.25 1.49
C ALA A 214 -23.08 -20.86 0.54
N LEU A 215 -23.01 -19.60 0.09
CA LEU A 215 -22.00 -19.14 -0.86
C LEU A 215 -21.45 -17.79 -0.40
N LEU A 216 -20.13 -17.68 -0.36
CA LEU A 216 -19.41 -16.43 -0.18
C LEU A 216 -18.76 -16.01 -1.52
N VAL A 217 -19.14 -14.85 -2.04
CA VAL A 217 -18.48 -14.24 -3.21
C VAL A 217 -17.51 -13.18 -2.72
N VAL A 218 -16.24 -13.29 -3.12
CA VAL A 218 -15.18 -12.35 -2.81
C VAL A 218 -14.68 -11.73 -4.11
N GLY A 219 -14.58 -10.40 -4.15
CA GLY A 219 -14.04 -9.68 -5.29
C GLY A 219 -13.19 -8.50 -4.85
N TRP A 220 -12.42 -7.92 -5.76
CA TRP A 220 -11.59 -6.76 -5.51
C TRP A 220 -11.52 -5.85 -6.75
N GLY A 221 -11.14 -4.57 -6.54
CA GLY A 221 -10.93 -3.62 -7.63
C GLY A 221 -12.20 -3.36 -8.46
N GLY A 222 -12.05 -3.05 -9.73
CA GLY A 222 -13.12 -2.67 -10.65
C GLY A 222 -14.19 -3.74 -10.91
N THR A 223 -13.99 -4.99 -10.46
CA THR A 223 -15.01 -6.04 -10.53
C THR A 223 -16.14 -5.87 -9.53
N PHE A 224 -15.97 -5.00 -8.52
CA PHE A 224 -16.94 -4.82 -7.43
C PHE A 224 -18.36 -4.54 -7.92
N GLY A 225 -18.54 -3.55 -8.79
CA GLY A 225 -19.86 -3.17 -9.30
C GLY A 225 -20.54 -4.28 -10.09
N HIS A 226 -19.80 -4.99 -10.91
CA HIS A 226 -20.30 -6.11 -11.71
C HIS A 226 -20.74 -7.28 -10.82
N ILE A 227 -19.92 -7.64 -9.83
CA ILE A 227 -20.24 -8.69 -8.87
C ILE A 227 -21.49 -8.31 -8.06
N LEU A 228 -21.55 -7.07 -7.56
CA LEU A 228 -22.69 -6.59 -6.77
C LEU A 228 -23.99 -6.63 -7.56
N THR A 229 -23.97 -6.23 -8.83
CA THR A 229 -25.13 -6.28 -9.73
C THR A 229 -25.58 -7.72 -9.96
N ALA A 230 -24.68 -8.61 -10.34
CA ALA A 230 -24.98 -10.01 -10.59
C ALA A 230 -25.59 -10.70 -9.34
N VAL A 231 -25.03 -10.42 -8.18
CA VAL A 231 -25.54 -11.00 -6.91
C VAL A 231 -26.94 -10.50 -6.58
N ARG A 232 -27.22 -9.21 -6.79
CA ARG A 232 -28.56 -8.65 -6.56
C ARG A 232 -29.60 -9.24 -7.51
N GLU A 233 -29.25 -9.45 -8.78
CA GLU A 233 -30.12 -10.07 -9.77
C GLU A 233 -30.41 -11.53 -9.46
N ILE A 234 -29.39 -12.30 -9.12
CA ILE A 234 -29.53 -13.71 -8.71
C ILE A 234 -30.33 -13.81 -7.41
N GLY A 235 -30.04 -12.99 -6.40
CA GLY A 235 -30.74 -12.98 -5.12
C GLY A 235 -32.21 -12.57 -5.26
N ALA A 236 -32.55 -11.75 -6.22
CA ALA A 236 -33.94 -11.42 -6.54
C ALA A 236 -34.68 -12.58 -7.25
N ALA A 237 -33.96 -13.43 -7.98
CA ALA A 237 -34.50 -14.58 -8.71
C ALA A 237 -34.63 -15.86 -7.85
N VAL A 238 -33.86 -15.96 -6.74
CA VAL A 238 -33.77 -17.16 -5.89
C VAL A 238 -34.14 -16.77 -4.46
N THR A 239 -35.33 -17.13 -4.04
CA THR A 239 -35.90 -16.79 -2.73
C THR A 239 -35.23 -17.44 -1.51
N GLU A 240 -34.23 -18.31 -1.67
CA GLU A 240 -33.58 -19.06 -0.58
C GLU A 240 -32.05 -19.10 -0.58
N SER A 241 -31.34 -18.36 -1.43
CA SER A 241 -29.86 -18.40 -1.45
C SER A 241 -29.27 -17.15 -0.83
N SER A 242 -28.57 -17.34 0.29
CA SER A 242 -27.80 -16.27 0.94
C SER A 242 -26.47 -16.10 0.19
N LEU A 243 -26.36 -15.05 -0.59
CA LEU A 243 -25.14 -14.68 -1.31
C LEU A 243 -24.40 -13.61 -0.52
N ILE A 244 -23.11 -13.83 -0.26
CA ILE A 244 -22.28 -12.97 0.59
C ILE A 244 -21.16 -12.34 -0.26
N ILE A 245 -21.05 -11.01 -0.30
CA ILE A 245 -19.91 -10.33 -0.95
C ILE A 245 -19.03 -9.68 0.11
N ARG A 246 -17.73 -10.00 0.10
CA ARG A 246 -16.69 -9.26 0.82
C ARG A 246 -15.81 -8.53 -0.16
N HIS A 247 -15.50 -7.29 0.16
CA HIS A 247 -14.49 -6.48 -0.52
C HIS A 247 -13.26 -6.39 0.39
N PRO A 248 -12.06 -6.74 -0.08
CA PRO A 248 -10.82 -6.53 0.67
C PRO A 248 -10.43 -5.06 0.72
#